data_3b13dd388e33a85e5662b9b7b0f7e290
#
_entry.id   3b13dd388e33a85e5662b9b7b0f7e290
#
_cell.length_a   1.000
_cell.length_b   1.000
_cell.length_c   1.000
_cell.angle_alpha   90.00
_cell.angle_beta   90.00
_cell.angle_gamma   90.00
#
_symmetry.space_group_name_H-M   'P 1'
#
loop_
_entity.id
_entity.type
_entity.pdbx_description
1 polymer ?
#
loop_
_entity_poly.entity_id
_entity_poly.type
_entity_poly.pdbx_seq_one_letter_code
_entity_poly.pdbx_strand_id
1 'polypeptide(L)'
;MAAQRFAEQLGEQIANEFAASQQYIANAVYYDGLTLPRLAAFFYQQAVEERNHAMMMVQYLLDADAEPVIPGVAAPQTSFSDIAAPVELALTQERRVSDQIAALMGVAREENDYLSEQFVQWFLKEQVEEVASMSSLLAVVRRLQATPDFVEDYLAREDRAASADPTAPPAAGGAL
;
A
#
# COMPACT_ATOMS: atom_id res chain seq x y z
N MET A 1 12.34 -21.11 9.83
CA MET A 1 10.85 -21.14 9.91
C MET A 1 10.41 -19.89 10.63
N ALA A 2 9.41 -19.16 10.13
CA ALA A 2 8.81 -18.05 10.85
C ALA A 2 8.12 -18.55 12.13
N ALA A 3 8.12 -17.73 13.19
CA ALA A 3 7.34 -18.03 14.38
C ALA A 3 5.84 -18.10 14.04
N GLN A 4 5.12 -19.05 14.65
CA GLN A 4 3.72 -19.27 14.30
C GLN A 4 2.85 -18.01 14.47
N ARG A 5 2.99 -17.31 15.59
CA ARG A 5 2.25 -16.07 15.87
C ARG A 5 2.55 -14.97 14.83
N PHE A 6 3.82 -14.87 14.40
CA PHE A 6 4.20 -13.94 13.34
C PHE A 6 3.54 -14.31 12.01
N ALA A 7 3.59 -15.60 11.62
CA ALA A 7 2.98 -16.08 10.38
C ALA A 7 1.47 -15.84 10.35
N GLU A 8 0.77 -16.04 11.46
CA GLU A 8 -0.67 -15.77 11.59
C GLU A 8 -0.98 -14.27 11.37
N GLN A 9 -0.24 -13.37 12.04
CA GLN A 9 -0.42 -11.93 11.88
C GLN A 9 0.00 -11.42 10.50
N LEU A 10 1.04 -12.00 9.90
CA LEU A 10 1.42 -11.68 8.53
C LEU A 10 0.31 -12.10 7.54
N GLY A 11 -0.38 -13.19 7.79
CA GLY A 11 -1.57 -13.59 7.04
C GLY A 11 -2.71 -12.57 7.10
N GLU A 12 -2.92 -11.91 8.26
CA GLU A 12 -3.86 -10.80 8.38
C GLU A 12 -3.40 -9.58 7.59
N GLN A 13 -2.09 -9.30 7.59
CA GLN A 13 -1.54 -8.18 6.82
C GLN A 13 -1.67 -8.39 5.31
N ILE A 14 -1.51 -9.61 4.80
CA ILE A 14 -1.80 -9.95 3.39
C ILE A 14 -3.22 -9.52 3.00
N ALA A 15 -4.22 -9.74 3.89
CA ALA A 15 -5.59 -9.28 3.66
C ALA A 15 -5.69 -7.75 3.58
N ASN A 16 -4.94 -7.04 4.44
CA ASN A 16 -4.94 -5.57 4.48
C ASN A 16 -4.34 -4.99 3.20
N GLU A 17 -3.22 -5.54 2.70
CA GLU A 17 -2.59 -5.09 1.45
C GLU A 17 -3.49 -5.35 0.23
N PHE A 18 -4.10 -6.54 0.12
CA PHE A 18 -5.08 -6.79 -0.95
C PHE A 18 -6.30 -5.87 -0.85
N ALA A 19 -6.77 -5.55 0.36
CA ALA A 19 -7.87 -4.60 0.55
C ALA A 19 -7.45 -3.18 0.15
N ALA A 20 -6.21 -2.76 0.43
CA ALA A 20 -5.63 -1.49 -0.01
C ALA A 20 -5.57 -1.42 -1.53
N SER A 21 -5.04 -2.45 -2.18
CA SER A 21 -5.02 -2.57 -3.64
C SER A 21 -6.41 -2.40 -4.25
N GLN A 22 -7.41 -3.10 -3.71
CA GLN A 22 -8.80 -3.02 -4.19
C GLN A 22 -9.39 -1.62 -3.98
N GLN A 23 -9.11 -0.98 -2.84
CA GLN A 23 -9.55 0.39 -2.56
C GLN A 23 -8.90 1.38 -3.52
N TYR A 24 -7.62 1.23 -3.84
CA TYR A 24 -6.94 2.14 -4.76
C TYR A 24 -7.43 2.00 -6.20
N ILE A 25 -7.84 0.79 -6.63
CA ILE A 25 -8.57 0.64 -7.90
C ILE A 25 -9.88 1.45 -7.87
N ALA A 26 -10.64 1.40 -6.77
CA ALA A 26 -11.89 2.14 -6.66
C ALA A 26 -11.66 3.67 -6.66
N ASN A 27 -10.59 4.15 -6.00
CA ASN A 27 -10.18 5.55 -6.03
C ASN A 27 -9.81 5.98 -7.46
N ALA A 28 -9.04 5.16 -8.18
CA ALA A 28 -8.65 5.41 -9.57
C ALA A 28 -9.88 5.51 -10.50
N VAL A 29 -10.80 4.58 -10.39
CA VAL A 29 -12.07 4.59 -11.18
C VAL A 29 -12.91 5.83 -10.89
N TYR A 30 -12.94 6.29 -9.63
CA TYR A 30 -13.61 7.54 -9.28
C TYR A 30 -12.99 8.75 -10.01
N TYR A 31 -11.67 8.85 -10.04
CA TYR A 31 -10.97 9.95 -10.72
C TYR A 31 -11.10 9.86 -12.25
N ASP A 32 -11.05 8.66 -12.83
CA ASP A 32 -11.32 8.45 -14.25
C ASP A 32 -12.75 8.95 -14.63
N GLY A 33 -13.72 8.66 -13.77
CA GLY A 33 -15.09 9.15 -13.95
C GLY A 33 -15.22 10.68 -13.92
N LEU A 34 -14.26 11.38 -13.30
CA LEU A 34 -14.18 12.84 -13.25
C LEU A 34 -13.25 13.43 -14.34
N THR A 35 -12.71 12.62 -15.23
CA THR A 35 -11.73 13.04 -16.25
C THR A 35 -10.46 13.65 -15.63
N LEU A 36 -9.94 13.03 -14.56
CA LEU A 36 -8.70 13.37 -13.87
C LEU A 36 -7.68 12.22 -14.04
N PRO A 37 -7.12 12.05 -15.26
CA PRO A 37 -6.36 10.86 -15.63
C PRO A 37 -5.03 10.69 -14.87
N ARG A 38 -4.41 11.78 -14.38
CA ARG A 38 -3.17 11.68 -13.61
C ARG A 38 -3.42 11.20 -12.19
N LEU A 39 -4.47 11.70 -11.53
CA LEU A 39 -4.91 11.18 -10.25
C LEU A 39 -5.34 9.71 -10.37
N ALA A 40 -6.06 9.34 -11.44
CA ALA A 40 -6.40 7.96 -11.72
C ALA A 40 -5.15 7.08 -11.90
N ALA A 41 -4.19 7.52 -12.73
CA ALA A 41 -2.94 6.78 -12.97
C ALA A 41 -2.13 6.59 -11.68
N PHE A 42 -2.04 7.61 -10.82
CA PHE A 42 -1.39 7.52 -9.52
C PHE A 42 -1.99 6.38 -8.68
N PHE A 43 -3.32 6.33 -8.55
CA PHE A 43 -3.97 5.29 -7.76
C PHE A 43 -3.96 3.91 -8.41
N TYR A 44 -3.97 3.81 -9.75
CA TYR A 44 -3.75 2.52 -10.41
C TYR A 44 -2.35 1.97 -10.14
N GLN A 45 -1.33 2.83 -10.12
CA GLN A 45 0.04 2.43 -9.77
C GLN A 45 0.13 1.99 -8.31
N GLN A 46 -0.43 2.78 -7.38
CA GLN A 46 -0.51 2.40 -5.97
C GLN A 46 -1.22 1.05 -5.77
N ALA A 47 -2.30 0.78 -6.51
CA ALA A 47 -2.97 -0.52 -6.44
C ALA A 47 -2.07 -1.69 -6.84
N VAL A 48 -1.16 -1.50 -7.80
CA VAL A 48 -0.16 -2.51 -8.20
C VAL A 48 0.89 -2.68 -7.09
N GLU A 49 1.35 -1.59 -6.46
CA GLU A 49 2.32 -1.60 -5.37
C GLU A 49 1.78 -2.39 -4.18
N GLU A 50 0.53 -2.12 -3.73
CA GLU A 50 -0.11 -2.86 -2.64
C GLU A 50 -0.29 -4.35 -2.95
N ARG A 51 -0.64 -4.67 -4.20
CA ARG A 51 -0.68 -6.07 -4.61
C ARG A 51 0.71 -6.72 -4.51
N ASN A 52 1.75 -6.02 -4.91
CA ASN A 52 3.12 -6.54 -4.80
C ASN A 52 3.52 -6.72 -3.33
N HIS A 53 3.16 -5.81 -2.43
CA HIS A 53 3.37 -5.93 -0.99
C HIS A 53 2.72 -7.22 -0.44
N ALA A 54 1.44 -7.46 -0.77
CA ALA A 54 0.77 -8.71 -0.39
C ALA A 54 1.52 -9.95 -0.92
N MET A 55 1.99 -9.92 -2.18
CA MET A 55 2.68 -11.05 -2.79
C MET A 55 4.11 -11.24 -2.27
N MET A 56 4.78 -10.19 -1.78
CA MET A 56 6.05 -10.30 -1.04
C MET A 56 5.83 -11.04 0.30
N MET A 57 4.76 -10.73 1.01
CA MET A 57 4.40 -11.41 2.26
C MET A 57 4.02 -12.88 2.03
N VAL A 58 3.30 -13.18 0.94
CA VAL A 58 3.00 -14.56 0.52
C VAL A 58 4.29 -15.31 0.22
N GLN A 59 5.22 -14.73 -0.55
CA GLN A 59 6.49 -15.38 -0.86
C GLN A 59 7.31 -15.64 0.40
N TYR A 60 7.37 -14.66 1.30
CA TYR A 60 8.09 -14.84 2.57
C TYR A 60 7.54 -16.02 3.39
N LEU A 61 6.22 -16.16 3.51
CA LEU A 61 5.62 -17.30 4.22
C LEU A 61 5.98 -18.64 3.57
N LEU A 62 5.93 -18.73 2.22
CA LEU A 62 6.34 -19.93 1.49
C LEU A 62 7.82 -20.28 1.74
N ASP A 63 8.71 -19.30 1.70
CA ASP A 63 10.15 -19.46 1.94
C ASP A 63 10.45 -19.83 3.40
N ALA A 64 9.58 -19.40 4.32
CA ALA A 64 9.65 -19.70 5.74
C ALA A 64 9.00 -21.04 6.13
N ASP A 65 8.62 -21.88 5.16
CA ASP A 65 7.95 -23.18 5.37
C ASP A 65 6.63 -23.04 6.16
N ALA A 66 5.87 -21.98 5.86
CA ALA A 66 4.53 -21.75 6.34
C ALA A 66 3.51 -21.89 5.19
N GLU A 67 2.25 -22.14 5.51
CA GLU A 67 1.18 -22.24 4.52
C GLU A 67 0.39 -20.93 4.47
N PRO A 68 0.64 -20.00 3.51
CA PRO A 68 -0.12 -18.79 3.38
C PRO A 68 -1.56 -19.08 2.94
N VAL A 69 -2.52 -18.50 3.66
CA VAL A 69 -3.93 -18.55 3.25
C VAL A 69 -4.25 -17.24 2.50
N ILE A 70 -4.74 -17.37 1.26
CA ILE A 70 -5.14 -16.19 0.49
C ILE A 70 -6.54 -15.76 0.97
N PRO A 71 -6.67 -14.57 1.56
CA PRO A 71 -7.92 -14.12 2.18
C PRO A 71 -8.90 -13.56 1.15
N GLY A 72 -10.18 -13.52 1.51
CA GLY A 72 -11.14 -12.63 0.88
C GLY A 72 -10.96 -11.20 1.38
N VAL A 73 -11.33 -10.21 0.55
CA VAL A 73 -11.30 -8.79 0.91
C VAL A 73 -12.72 -8.20 0.91
N ALA A 74 -12.95 -7.20 1.79
CA ALA A 74 -14.21 -6.49 1.82
C ALA A 74 -14.37 -5.61 0.55
N ALA A 75 -15.62 -5.31 0.18
CA ALA A 75 -15.89 -4.39 -0.92
C ALA A 75 -15.33 -2.99 -0.59
N PRO A 76 -14.65 -2.32 -1.54
CA PRO A 76 -14.09 -1.00 -1.32
C PRO A 76 -15.18 0.07 -1.29
N GLN A 77 -14.86 1.23 -0.70
CA GLN A 77 -15.65 2.43 -0.85
C GLN A 77 -15.52 2.96 -2.28
N THR A 78 -16.67 3.20 -2.94
CA THR A 78 -16.71 3.66 -4.36
C THR A 78 -17.31 5.04 -4.54
N SER A 79 -17.90 5.63 -3.48
CA SER A 79 -18.53 6.95 -3.52
C SER A 79 -17.82 7.92 -2.59
N PHE A 80 -17.54 9.12 -3.10
CA PHE A 80 -16.80 10.15 -2.39
C PHE A 80 -17.51 11.51 -2.51
N SER A 81 -17.33 12.37 -1.51
CA SER A 81 -17.95 13.69 -1.46
C SER A 81 -17.29 14.72 -2.39
N ASP A 82 -15.98 14.56 -2.62
CA ASP A 82 -15.15 15.47 -3.40
C ASP A 82 -13.82 14.81 -3.79
N ILE A 83 -12.99 15.53 -4.54
CA ILE A 83 -11.71 15.01 -5.04
C ILE A 83 -10.64 14.80 -3.97
N ALA A 84 -10.79 15.35 -2.75
CA ALA A 84 -9.85 15.14 -1.66
C ALA A 84 -10.17 13.86 -0.87
N ALA A 85 -11.44 13.47 -0.80
CA ALA A 85 -11.89 12.35 0.02
C ALA A 85 -11.20 11.00 -0.29
N PRO A 86 -10.93 10.61 -1.57
CA PRO A 86 -10.17 9.38 -1.84
C PRO A 86 -8.74 9.43 -1.30
N VAL A 87 -8.07 10.59 -1.38
CA VAL A 87 -6.69 10.75 -0.85
C VAL A 87 -6.68 10.76 0.68
N GLU A 88 -7.70 11.35 1.32
CA GLU A 88 -7.85 11.30 2.78
C GLU A 88 -8.03 9.88 3.29
N LEU A 89 -8.86 9.10 2.58
CA LEU A 89 -9.05 7.68 2.88
C LEU A 89 -7.73 6.92 2.74
N ALA A 90 -6.99 7.13 1.63
CA ALA A 90 -5.70 6.51 1.39
C ALA A 90 -4.70 6.86 2.50
N LEU A 91 -4.53 8.13 2.85
CA LEU A 91 -3.62 8.54 3.93
C LEU A 91 -3.99 7.91 5.28
N THR A 92 -5.29 7.79 5.58
CA THR A 92 -5.77 7.14 6.80
C THR A 92 -5.41 5.65 6.79
N GLN A 93 -5.50 5.03 5.62
CA GLN A 93 -5.18 3.62 5.41
C GLN A 93 -3.67 3.38 5.57
N GLU A 94 -2.80 4.20 4.96
CA GLU A 94 -1.34 4.07 5.10
C GLU A 94 -0.86 4.25 6.54
N ARG A 95 -1.45 5.17 7.29
CA ARG A 95 -1.15 5.32 8.72
C ARG A 95 -1.52 4.08 9.53
N ARG A 96 -2.67 3.48 9.23
CA ARG A 96 -3.09 2.22 9.86
C ARG A 96 -2.15 1.08 9.50
N VAL A 97 -1.75 0.95 8.23
CA VAL A 97 -0.79 -0.05 7.78
C VAL A 97 0.56 0.14 8.48
N SER A 98 1.03 1.39 8.64
CA SER A 98 2.26 1.69 9.40
C SER A 98 2.20 1.15 10.83
N ASP A 99 1.08 1.33 11.53
CA ASP A 99 0.88 0.81 12.88
C ASP A 99 0.86 -0.74 12.88
N GLN A 100 0.25 -1.36 11.88
CA GLN A 100 0.19 -2.82 11.72
C GLN A 100 1.57 -3.42 11.45
N ILE A 101 2.35 -2.81 10.56
CA ILE A 101 3.74 -3.23 10.27
C ILE A 101 4.63 -3.06 11.51
N ALA A 102 4.46 -1.98 12.27
CA ALA A 102 5.16 -1.79 13.54
C ALA A 102 4.79 -2.88 14.57
N ALA A 103 3.52 -3.30 14.63
CA ALA A 103 3.08 -4.39 15.48
C ALA A 103 3.70 -5.74 15.06
N LEU A 104 3.78 -6.04 13.76
CA LEU A 104 4.48 -7.23 13.23
C LEU A 104 5.96 -7.26 13.65
N MET A 105 6.64 -6.10 13.58
CA MET A 105 8.01 -5.96 14.08
C MET A 105 8.10 -6.30 15.58
N GLY A 106 7.13 -5.83 16.37
CA GLY A 106 7.03 -6.14 17.81
C GLY A 106 6.94 -7.64 18.05
N VAL A 107 6.07 -8.33 17.30
CA VAL A 107 5.91 -9.80 17.42
C VAL A 107 7.18 -10.54 17.04
N ALA A 108 7.84 -10.18 15.93
CA ALA A 108 9.08 -10.80 15.52
C ALA A 108 10.15 -10.72 16.63
N ARG A 109 10.26 -9.55 17.30
CA ARG A 109 11.18 -9.35 18.44
C ARG A 109 10.82 -10.16 19.68
N GLU A 110 9.54 -10.19 20.05
CA GLU A 110 9.07 -10.99 21.19
C GLU A 110 9.34 -12.48 21.01
N GLU A 111 9.20 -12.98 19.78
CA GLU A 111 9.45 -14.39 19.42
C GLU A 111 10.95 -14.69 19.17
N ASN A 112 11.84 -13.68 19.21
CA ASN A 112 13.24 -13.77 18.80
C ASN A 112 13.42 -14.25 17.37
N ASP A 113 12.48 -13.93 16.49
CA ASP A 113 12.49 -14.27 15.07
C ASP A 113 13.18 -13.18 14.26
N TYR A 114 14.51 -13.22 14.27
CA TYR A 114 15.34 -12.21 13.61
C TYR A 114 15.20 -12.21 12.08
N LEU A 115 14.80 -13.32 11.46
CA LEU A 115 14.55 -13.36 10.01
C LEU A 115 13.28 -12.60 9.65
N SER A 116 12.21 -12.82 10.42
CA SER A 116 10.97 -12.05 10.29
C SER A 116 11.19 -10.57 10.60
N GLU A 117 12.00 -10.23 11.61
CA GLU A 117 12.37 -8.84 11.91
C GLU A 117 13.06 -8.17 10.72
N GLN A 118 14.03 -8.84 10.08
CA GLN A 118 14.72 -8.32 8.90
C GLN A 118 13.77 -8.14 7.72
N PHE A 119 12.84 -9.06 7.50
CA PHE A 119 11.84 -8.97 6.43
C PHE A 119 10.93 -7.75 6.63
N VAL A 120 10.38 -7.57 7.84
CA VAL A 120 9.46 -6.45 8.15
C VAL A 120 10.16 -5.10 8.10
N GLN A 121 11.47 -5.05 8.33
CA GLN A 121 12.25 -3.80 8.33
C GLN A 121 12.18 -3.07 6.98
N TRP A 122 12.09 -3.78 5.86
CA TRP A 122 11.88 -3.17 4.55
C TRP A 122 10.54 -2.45 4.48
N PHE A 123 9.46 -3.07 4.95
CA PHE A 123 8.13 -2.46 4.98
C PHE A 123 8.03 -1.25 5.91
N LEU A 124 8.76 -1.23 7.02
CA LEU A 124 8.82 -0.03 7.87
C LEU A 124 9.44 1.17 7.15
N LYS A 125 10.47 0.94 6.32
CA LYS A 125 11.06 1.98 5.47
C LYS A 125 10.04 2.45 4.43
N GLU A 126 9.39 1.53 3.74
CA GLU A 126 8.40 1.79 2.70
C GLU A 126 7.25 2.63 3.23
N GLN A 127 6.71 2.30 4.40
CA GLN A 127 5.62 3.04 5.03
C GLN A 127 5.94 4.52 5.33
N VAL A 128 7.20 4.87 5.54
CA VAL A 128 7.61 6.29 5.66
C VAL A 128 7.40 7.02 4.34
N GLU A 129 7.72 6.38 3.22
CA GLU A 129 7.58 6.94 1.88
C GLU A 129 6.10 7.03 1.48
N GLU A 130 5.30 5.99 1.75
CA GLU A 130 3.87 5.94 1.46
C GLU A 130 3.08 7.03 2.21
N VAL A 131 3.28 7.16 3.51
CA VAL A 131 2.62 8.20 4.30
C VAL A 131 3.05 9.61 3.85
N ALA A 132 4.33 9.81 3.51
CA ALA A 132 4.82 11.11 3.01
C ALA A 132 4.22 11.46 1.64
N SER A 133 4.15 10.48 0.73
CA SER A 133 3.55 10.61 -0.60
C SER A 133 2.07 11.00 -0.51
N MET A 134 1.27 10.23 0.23
CA MET A 134 -0.16 10.51 0.42
C MET A 134 -0.41 11.83 1.15
N SER A 135 0.43 12.20 2.14
CA SER A 135 0.31 13.47 2.85
C SER A 135 0.58 14.66 1.92
N SER A 136 1.60 14.55 1.06
CA SER A 136 1.94 15.58 0.09
C SER A 136 0.85 15.74 -0.97
N LEU A 137 0.37 14.63 -1.52
CA LEU A 137 -0.73 14.64 -2.48
C LEU A 137 -2.00 15.26 -1.89
N LEU A 138 -2.36 14.89 -0.65
CA LEU A 138 -3.53 15.46 0.02
C LEU A 138 -3.42 16.99 0.19
N ALA A 139 -2.24 17.48 0.58
CA ALA A 139 -2.00 18.92 0.73
C ALA A 139 -2.18 19.68 -0.60
N VAL A 140 -1.73 19.08 -1.72
CA VAL A 140 -1.90 19.65 -3.06
C VAL A 140 -3.37 19.62 -3.48
N VAL A 141 -4.04 18.48 -3.36
CA VAL A 141 -5.45 18.32 -3.75
C VAL A 141 -6.35 19.27 -2.96
N ARG A 142 -6.18 19.38 -1.64
CA ARG A 142 -6.97 20.30 -0.81
C ARG A 142 -6.77 21.77 -1.21
N ARG A 143 -5.52 22.16 -1.50
CA ARG A 143 -5.21 23.54 -1.93
C ARG A 143 -5.80 23.89 -3.29
N LEU A 144 -5.88 22.90 -4.21
CA LEU A 144 -6.28 23.10 -5.60
C LEU A 144 -7.68 22.53 -5.89
N GLN A 145 -8.46 22.19 -4.89
CA GLN A 145 -9.76 21.51 -5.02
C GLN A 145 -10.75 22.27 -5.92
N ALA A 146 -10.70 23.59 -5.94
CA ALA A 146 -11.53 24.42 -6.81
C ALA A 146 -11.06 24.44 -8.28
N THR A 147 -9.85 23.98 -8.56
CA THR A 147 -9.22 23.99 -9.88
C THR A 147 -8.46 22.67 -10.11
N PRO A 148 -9.17 21.54 -10.29
CA PRO A 148 -8.57 20.21 -10.37
C PRO A 148 -7.51 20.04 -11.47
N ASP A 149 -7.64 20.78 -12.57
CA ASP A 149 -6.67 20.75 -13.67
C ASP A 149 -5.24 21.11 -13.21
N PHE A 150 -5.11 21.98 -12.19
CA PHE A 150 -3.79 22.29 -11.62
C PHE A 150 -3.23 21.13 -10.76
N VAL A 151 -4.07 20.23 -10.25
CA VAL A 151 -3.60 18.99 -9.62
C VAL A 151 -2.99 18.07 -10.69
N GLU A 152 -3.66 17.93 -11.83
CA GLU A 152 -3.18 17.17 -12.99
C GLU A 152 -1.83 17.73 -13.50
N ASP A 153 -1.70 19.06 -13.62
CA ASP A 153 -0.46 19.74 -14.00
C ASP A 153 0.66 19.50 -12.97
N TYR A 154 0.34 19.47 -11.68
CA TYR A 154 1.30 19.15 -10.63
C TYR A 154 1.81 17.73 -10.79
N LEU A 155 0.92 16.75 -10.89
CA LEU A 155 1.28 15.35 -11.05
C LEU A 155 2.08 15.09 -12.33
N ALA A 156 1.74 15.76 -13.45
CA ALA A 156 2.50 15.66 -14.69
C ALA A 156 3.97 16.09 -14.57
N ARG A 157 4.27 17.01 -13.64
CA ARG A 157 5.65 17.47 -13.36
C ARG A 157 6.40 16.57 -12.38
N GLU A 158 5.68 15.92 -11.46
CA GLU A 158 6.25 14.98 -10.48
C GLU A 158 6.41 13.56 -11.04
N ASP A 159 5.87 13.28 -12.24
CA ASP A 159 5.87 11.97 -12.88
C ASP A 159 7.32 11.54 -13.19
N ARG A 160 8.00 11.06 -12.17
CA ARG A 160 9.30 10.40 -12.27
C ARG A 160 9.02 8.90 -12.35
N ALA A 161 9.51 8.26 -13.40
CA ALA A 161 9.46 6.81 -13.48
C ALA A 161 10.02 6.22 -12.18
N ALA A 162 9.16 5.52 -11.42
CA ALA A 162 9.59 4.84 -10.22
C ALA A 162 10.68 3.83 -10.61
N SER A 163 11.87 3.97 -10.06
CA SER A 163 12.90 2.96 -10.21
C SER A 163 12.61 1.84 -9.22
N ALA A 164 12.62 0.59 -9.70
CA ALA A 164 12.47 -0.57 -8.82
C ALA A 164 13.53 -0.52 -7.70
N ASP A 165 13.10 -0.68 -6.46
CA ASP A 165 14.01 -0.79 -5.31
C ASP A 165 14.72 -2.17 -5.37
N PRO A 166 16.06 -2.22 -5.58
CA PRO A 166 16.80 -3.49 -5.63
C PRO A 166 16.82 -4.22 -4.28
N THR A 167 16.41 -3.58 -3.19
CA THR A 167 16.35 -4.17 -1.85
C THR A 167 14.96 -4.74 -1.50
N ALA A 168 13.97 -4.57 -2.38
CA ALA A 168 12.63 -5.09 -2.19
C ALA A 168 12.62 -6.63 -2.07
N PRO A 169 11.85 -7.22 -1.13
CA PRO A 169 11.68 -8.66 -1.05
C PRO A 169 11.11 -9.25 -2.35
N PRO A 170 11.39 -10.52 -2.67
CA PRO A 170 10.78 -11.18 -3.83
C PRO A 170 9.28 -11.35 -3.64
N ALA A 171 8.50 -11.10 -4.69
CA ALA A 171 7.05 -11.33 -4.71
C ALA A 171 6.72 -12.67 -5.34
N ALA A 172 5.77 -13.42 -4.79
CA ALA A 172 5.29 -14.68 -5.35
C ALA A 172 4.68 -14.43 -6.75
N GLY A 173 5.17 -15.18 -7.74
CA GLY A 173 4.79 -14.99 -9.14
C GLY A 173 5.46 -13.80 -9.85
N GLY A 174 6.38 -13.10 -9.18
CA GLY A 174 7.04 -11.88 -9.66
C GLY A 174 6.24 -10.60 -9.37
N ALA A 175 6.95 -9.47 -9.24
CA ALA A 175 6.32 -8.16 -9.17
C ALA A 175 5.74 -7.75 -10.55
N LEU A 176 4.64 -7.01 -10.55
CA LEU A 176 4.02 -6.46 -11.74
C LEU A 176 4.60 -5.07 -12.07
#